data_b99ae54093d15248f9f310627503fe32
#
_entry.id   b99ae54093d15248f9f310627503fe32
#
_cell.length_a   1.000
_cell.length_b   1.000
_cell.length_c   1.000
_cell.angle_alpha   90.00
_cell.angle_beta   90.00
_cell.angle_gamma   90.00
#
_symmetry.space_group_name_H-M   'P 1'
#
loop_
_entity.id
_entity.type
_entity.pdbx_description
1 polymer ?
#
loop_
_entity_poly.entity_id
_entity_poly.type
_entity_poly.pdbx_seq_one_letter_code
_entity_poly.pdbx_strand_id
1 'polypeptide(L)'
;MIQSVHLRFSIVLLCCLATPLTAAEPPHVSVGSKAFTESVVLGELIGHLARAQGATVNHRAELGGTQFLWQAMIAGDIDIYVDYTGTIREELLAEVVKSGVEIRSEGDMREALARMHVRMSDRLGFNNTYALGMREGTAERLAIKSISDLRGHPDLRFAFSDEFMERKDGWRPLAEKYNLPQRRVRTMDHNLAYRGLEHDAIQLTDLYTTDAEIEFYRLRTLEDDLGYFPTYYAVMLMRDDLQERAPEVVKSILRLENLIEPSEMVSMTAKVRLDREMESNVAAGFLRDKLHLDVPLKSTALSAQWMRILGRLAKTTYEHLFLVVISLSLAIVVAVPLGIVSARNEHIGNAVLGIVGVIQTLPSMALLVFMIPVFGLGALPAIAALFFYSLLPIVRNTYTGLTQIPPATRESAQVIGLDRAARLRLVELPLALPSILAGIKTAAVINVGTATIGALIGAGGYGSPILTGIRLSSISLILQGAVPAAVLAIVVQFGFGWIERRFVSPGLRSQ
;
A
#
# COMPACT_ATOMS: atom_id res chain seq x y z
N MET A 1 -73.05 19.22 26.65
CA MET A 1 -71.70 19.82 26.59
C MET A 1 -70.65 18.90 27.23
N ILE A 2 -70.82 17.58 27.14
CA ILE A 2 -69.93 16.54 27.74
C ILE A 2 -69.43 15.50 26.69
N GLN A 3 -69.91 15.55 25.43
CA GLN A 3 -69.52 14.56 24.41
C GLN A 3 -68.36 15.00 23.47
N SER A 4 -67.84 16.21 23.55
CA SER A 4 -66.78 16.70 22.65
C SER A 4 -65.36 16.67 23.23
N VAL A 5 -65.18 16.23 24.48
CA VAL A 5 -63.87 16.20 25.16
C VAL A 5 -63.18 14.81 25.00
N HIS A 6 -63.92 13.72 24.85
CA HIS A 6 -63.35 12.37 24.73
C HIS A 6 -62.77 12.05 23.36
N LEU A 7 -63.14 12.77 22.29
CA LEU A 7 -62.62 12.50 20.92
C LEU A 7 -61.27 13.18 20.64
N ARG A 8 -60.91 14.19 21.42
CA ARG A 8 -59.59 14.87 21.26
C ARG A 8 -58.46 14.19 22.03
N PHE A 9 -58.74 13.38 23.03
CA PHE A 9 -57.72 12.64 23.79
C PHE A 9 -57.29 11.34 23.12
N SER A 10 -58.15 10.70 22.31
CA SER A 10 -57.82 9.47 21.60
C SER A 10 -56.92 9.69 20.36
N ILE A 11 -56.93 10.89 19.76
CA ILE A 11 -56.07 11.21 18.58
C ILE A 11 -54.68 11.57 19.01
N VAL A 12 -54.46 12.13 20.21
CA VAL A 12 -53.12 12.49 20.72
C VAL A 12 -52.37 11.25 21.22
N LEU A 13 -53.06 10.20 21.66
CA LEU A 13 -52.41 8.97 22.13
C LEU A 13 -51.98 8.02 21.01
N LEU A 14 -52.52 8.18 19.78
CA LEU A 14 -52.13 7.37 18.62
C LEU A 14 -50.93 7.93 17.83
N CYS A 15 -50.55 9.19 18.03
CA CYS A 15 -49.40 9.83 17.41
C CYS A 15 -48.07 9.58 18.16
N CYS A 16 -48.10 9.08 19.40
CA CYS A 16 -46.92 8.86 20.21
C CYS A 16 -46.28 7.45 20.08
N LEU A 17 -46.81 6.57 19.23
CA LEU A 17 -46.30 5.21 18.99
C LEU A 17 -45.65 5.02 17.62
N ALA A 18 -45.44 6.09 16.84
CA ALA A 18 -44.56 6.05 15.70
C ALA A 18 -43.10 6.30 16.23
N THR A 19 -42.49 5.27 16.82
CA THR A 19 -41.04 5.22 16.92
C THR A 19 -40.51 5.36 15.49
N PRO A 20 -39.67 6.37 15.20
CA PRO A 20 -39.01 6.37 13.91
C PRO A 20 -38.23 5.04 13.84
N LEU A 21 -38.53 4.19 12.84
CA LEU A 21 -37.60 3.17 12.43
C LEU A 21 -36.31 3.93 12.06
N THR A 22 -35.37 3.99 13.00
CA THR A 22 -34.00 4.38 12.68
C THR A 22 -33.54 3.38 11.66
N ALA A 23 -33.48 3.77 10.40
CA ALA A 23 -32.82 2.96 9.38
C ALA A 23 -31.43 2.64 9.94
N ALA A 24 -31.17 1.34 10.14
CA ALA A 24 -29.86 0.91 10.62
C ALA A 24 -28.81 1.47 9.65
N GLU A 25 -27.75 2.04 10.19
CA GLU A 25 -26.66 2.51 9.34
C GLU A 25 -26.19 1.37 8.43
N PRO A 26 -25.95 1.65 7.13
CA PRO A 26 -25.51 0.62 6.22
C PRO A 26 -24.21 -0.03 6.74
N PRO A 27 -24.10 -1.36 6.74
CA PRO A 27 -22.91 -2.04 7.23
C PRO A 27 -21.70 -1.60 6.44
N HIS A 28 -20.62 -1.28 7.16
CA HIS A 28 -19.34 -0.93 6.55
C HIS A 28 -18.51 -2.20 6.33
N VAL A 29 -17.95 -2.36 5.12
CA VAL A 29 -17.10 -3.51 4.74
C VAL A 29 -15.82 -3.01 4.10
N SER A 30 -14.68 -3.37 4.69
CA SER A 30 -13.35 -3.11 4.17
C SER A 30 -12.82 -4.34 3.44
N VAL A 31 -12.66 -4.23 2.12
CA VAL A 31 -12.13 -5.31 1.27
C VAL A 31 -10.66 -5.05 1.00
N GLY A 32 -9.78 -6.05 1.19
CA GLY A 32 -8.37 -5.97 0.82
C GLY A 32 -8.09 -6.68 -0.51
N SER A 33 -7.04 -6.26 -1.22
CA SER A 33 -6.48 -7.04 -2.33
C SER A 33 -4.97 -6.90 -2.42
N LYS A 34 -4.29 -7.97 -2.87
CA LYS A 34 -2.84 -8.00 -3.11
C LYS A 34 -2.48 -7.12 -4.32
N ALA A 35 -1.18 -6.84 -4.47
CA ALA A 35 -0.66 -5.94 -5.51
C ALA A 35 -0.54 -6.60 -6.89
N PHE A 36 -1.53 -7.40 -7.31
CA PHE A 36 -1.63 -7.96 -8.66
C PHE A 36 -3.07 -8.00 -9.17
N THR A 37 -3.22 -8.00 -10.49
CA THR A 37 -4.48 -7.72 -11.19
C THR A 37 -5.63 -8.65 -10.79
N GLU A 38 -5.41 -9.95 -10.73
CA GLU A 38 -6.41 -10.95 -10.33
C GLU A 38 -6.99 -10.64 -8.95
N SER A 39 -6.13 -10.36 -7.96
CA SER A 39 -6.57 -10.05 -6.60
C SER A 39 -7.42 -8.78 -6.54
N VAL A 40 -7.10 -7.76 -7.36
CA VAL A 40 -7.89 -6.53 -7.43
C VAL A 40 -9.26 -6.78 -8.06
N VAL A 41 -9.32 -7.56 -9.14
CA VAL A 41 -10.60 -7.96 -9.77
C VAL A 41 -11.48 -8.74 -8.79
N LEU A 42 -10.91 -9.70 -8.05
CA LEU A 42 -11.61 -10.46 -7.02
C LEU A 42 -12.12 -9.55 -5.88
N GLY A 43 -11.31 -8.59 -5.45
CA GLY A 43 -11.73 -7.57 -4.49
C GLY A 43 -12.89 -6.70 -4.98
N GLU A 44 -12.91 -6.32 -6.27
CA GLU A 44 -14.04 -5.60 -6.87
C GLU A 44 -15.29 -6.46 -6.98
N LEU A 45 -15.18 -7.77 -7.29
CA LEU A 45 -16.32 -8.71 -7.26
C LEU A 45 -16.97 -8.74 -5.88
N ILE A 46 -16.17 -8.92 -4.83
CA ILE A 46 -16.61 -8.87 -3.43
C ILE A 46 -17.27 -7.54 -3.12
N GLY A 47 -16.63 -6.44 -3.50
CA GLY A 47 -17.11 -5.09 -3.27
C GLY A 47 -18.46 -4.81 -3.95
N HIS A 48 -18.68 -5.29 -5.18
CA HIS A 48 -19.94 -5.14 -5.87
C HIS A 48 -21.06 -5.96 -5.21
N LEU A 49 -20.77 -7.19 -4.81
CA LEU A 49 -21.73 -8.04 -4.10
C LEU A 49 -22.15 -7.45 -2.75
N ALA A 50 -21.20 -6.87 -2.02
CA ALA A 50 -21.48 -6.19 -0.76
C ALA A 50 -22.34 -4.92 -0.97
N ARG A 51 -22.00 -4.08 -1.97
CA ARG A 51 -22.80 -2.89 -2.32
C ARG A 51 -24.20 -3.23 -2.77
N ALA A 52 -24.41 -4.36 -3.46
CA ALA A 52 -25.71 -4.83 -3.87
C ALA A 52 -26.63 -5.16 -2.67
N GLN A 53 -26.06 -5.42 -1.49
CA GLN A 53 -26.79 -5.60 -0.22
C GLN A 53 -26.82 -4.30 0.62
N GLY A 54 -26.55 -3.14 0.03
CA GLY A 54 -26.62 -1.86 0.70
C GLY A 54 -25.42 -1.53 1.59
N ALA A 55 -24.33 -2.31 1.56
CA ALA A 55 -23.14 -2.02 2.35
C ALA A 55 -22.34 -0.82 1.80
N THR A 56 -21.78 -0.03 2.70
CA THR A 56 -20.72 0.93 2.36
C THR A 56 -19.39 0.19 2.26
N VAL A 57 -18.78 0.17 1.08
CA VAL A 57 -17.59 -0.62 0.81
C VAL A 57 -16.36 0.27 0.61
N ASN A 58 -15.31 -0.01 1.38
CA ASN A 58 -13.98 0.54 1.18
C ASN A 58 -13.05 -0.55 0.63
N HIS A 59 -12.74 -0.51 -0.67
CA HIS A 59 -11.77 -1.42 -1.25
C HIS A 59 -10.36 -0.83 -1.15
N ARG A 60 -9.55 -1.43 -0.28
CA ARG A 60 -8.11 -1.15 -0.14
C ARG A 60 -7.34 -2.02 -1.13
N ALA A 61 -7.27 -1.56 -2.37
CA ALA A 61 -6.57 -2.25 -3.43
C ALA A 61 -5.04 -2.13 -3.26
N GLU A 62 -4.32 -3.18 -3.69
CA GLU A 62 -2.86 -3.15 -3.81
C GLU A 62 -2.10 -2.96 -2.49
N LEU A 63 -2.61 -3.53 -1.39
CA LEU A 63 -1.99 -3.44 -0.06
C LEU A 63 -0.63 -4.17 0.07
N GLY A 64 -0.07 -4.72 -1.00
CA GLY A 64 1.17 -5.49 -0.97
C GLY A 64 0.96 -7.00 -1.07
N GLY A 65 1.86 -7.80 -0.48
CA GLY A 65 1.81 -9.25 -0.49
C GLY A 65 1.02 -9.86 0.67
N THR A 66 1.08 -11.19 0.79
CA THR A 66 0.35 -12.02 1.77
C THR A 66 0.44 -11.50 3.19
N GLN A 67 1.66 -11.23 3.68
CA GLN A 67 1.88 -10.85 5.08
C GLN A 67 1.22 -9.50 5.43
N PHE A 68 1.19 -8.54 4.49
CA PHE A 68 0.53 -7.24 4.70
C PHE A 68 -0.98 -7.38 4.85
N LEU A 69 -1.63 -8.16 3.96
CA LEU A 69 -3.07 -8.39 4.05
C LEU A 69 -3.44 -9.16 5.31
N TRP A 70 -2.63 -10.18 5.66
CA TRP A 70 -2.84 -10.94 6.88
C TRP A 70 -2.79 -10.06 8.13
N GLN A 71 -1.75 -9.22 8.26
CA GLN A 71 -1.64 -8.28 9.38
C GLN A 71 -2.80 -7.26 9.40
N ALA A 72 -3.22 -6.76 8.25
CA ALA A 72 -4.37 -5.87 8.13
C ALA A 72 -5.69 -6.53 8.58
N MET A 73 -5.87 -7.82 8.26
CA MET A 73 -7.04 -8.60 8.70
C MET A 73 -7.04 -8.81 10.21
N ILE A 74 -5.92 -9.24 10.78
CA ILE A 74 -5.79 -9.47 12.23
C ILE A 74 -5.93 -8.16 13.01
N ALA A 75 -5.44 -7.04 12.47
CA ALA A 75 -5.60 -5.71 13.06
C ALA A 75 -7.03 -5.15 12.93
N GLY A 76 -7.89 -5.74 12.08
CA GLY A 76 -9.24 -5.23 11.81
C GLY A 76 -9.29 -4.10 10.79
N ASP A 77 -8.21 -3.83 10.07
CA ASP A 77 -8.12 -2.82 9.02
C ASP A 77 -8.87 -3.23 7.74
N ILE A 78 -8.97 -4.54 7.48
CA ILE A 78 -9.78 -5.15 6.43
C ILE A 78 -10.64 -6.28 7.02
N ASP A 79 -11.81 -6.49 6.43
CA ASP A 79 -12.78 -7.51 6.85
C ASP A 79 -12.68 -8.79 6.04
N ILE A 80 -12.28 -8.68 4.77
CA ILE A 80 -12.27 -9.78 3.80
C ILE A 80 -11.24 -9.52 2.70
N TYR A 81 -10.57 -10.59 2.27
CA TYR A 81 -9.75 -10.62 1.06
C TYR A 81 -9.66 -12.03 0.50
N VAL A 82 -9.18 -12.17 -0.75
CA VAL A 82 -8.94 -13.48 -1.38
C VAL A 82 -7.49 -13.90 -1.18
N ASP A 83 -7.31 -15.14 -0.77
CA ASP A 83 -6.01 -15.79 -0.70
C ASP A 83 -6.07 -17.21 -1.30
N TYR A 84 -4.98 -17.95 -1.26
CA TYR A 84 -4.85 -19.25 -1.92
C TYR A 84 -4.48 -20.32 -0.92
N THR A 85 -5.02 -21.52 -1.07
CA THR A 85 -4.84 -22.63 -0.10
C THR A 85 -3.38 -22.97 0.15
N GLY A 86 -2.53 -22.97 -0.91
CA GLY A 86 -1.09 -23.17 -0.77
C GLY A 86 -0.43 -22.07 0.07
N THR A 87 -0.76 -20.80 -0.20
CA THR A 87 -0.25 -19.65 0.57
C THR A 87 -0.68 -19.69 2.03
N ILE A 88 -1.95 -20.03 2.28
CA ILE A 88 -2.47 -20.17 3.66
C ILE A 88 -1.66 -21.21 4.43
N ARG A 89 -1.42 -22.37 3.84
CA ARG A 89 -0.66 -23.44 4.48
C ARG A 89 0.80 -23.09 4.70
N GLU A 90 1.49 -22.62 3.66
CA GLU A 90 2.94 -22.43 3.67
C GLU A 90 3.38 -21.14 4.36
N GLU A 91 2.54 -20.08 4.32
CA GLU A 91 2.89 -18.76 4.85
C GLU A 91 2.11 -18.39 6.11
N LEU A 92 0.77 -18.45 6.10
CA LEU A 92 -0.03 -17.96 7.20
C LEU A 92 -0.05 -18.94 8.38
N LEU A 93 -0.14 -20.25 8.11
CA LEU A 93 -0.16 -21.29 9.11
C LEU A 93 1.22 -21.92 9.38
N ALA A 94 2.29 -21.35 8.81
CA ALA A 94 3.64 -21.89 8.95
C ALA A 94 4.09 -22.06 10.40
N GLU A 95 3.76 -21.13 11.31
CA GLU A 95 4.11 -21.24 12.73
C GLU A 95 3.25 -22.30 13.44
N VAL A 96 2.00 -22.47 13.02
CA VAL A 96 1.11 -23.54 13.54
C VAL A 96 1.68 -24.91 13.15
N VAL A 97 2.13 -25.06 11.91
CA VAL A 97 2.78 -26.29 11.41
C VAL A 97 4.07 -26.56 12.19
N LYS A 98 4.91 -25.55 12.43
CA LYS A 98 6.15 -25.69 13.23
C LYS A 98 5.88 -26.09 14.67
N SER A 99 4.74 -25.72 15.26
CA SER A 99 4.35 -26.12 16.61
C SER A 99 3.92 -27.60 16.73
N GLY A 100 3.96 -28.35 15.60
CA GLY A 100 3.64 -29.78 15.55
C GLY A 100 2.18 -30.09 15.16
N VAL A 101 1.40 -29.09 14.77
CA VAL A 101 0.04 -29.30 14.25
C VAL A 101 0.13 -29.64 12.77
N GLU A 102 -0.34 -30.81 12.38
CA GLU A 102 -0.39 -31.18 10.97
C GLU A 102 -1.60 -30.55 10.27
N ILE A 103 -1.34 -29.87 9.17
CA ILE A 103 -2.35 -29.29 8.26
C ILE A 103 -2.35 -30.10 6.97
N ARG A 104 -3.23 -31.12 6.88
CA ARG A 104 -3.30 -32.04 5.75
C ARG A 104 -4.47 -31.74 4.79
N SER A 105 -5.49 -31.06 5.27
CA SER A 105 -6.73 -30.81 4.53
C SER A 105 -7.17 -29.34 4.66
N GLU A 106 -8.09 -28.92 3.79
CA GLU A 106 -8.75 -27.61 3.96
C GLU A 106 -9.59 -27.52 5.24
N GLY A 107 -10.09 -28.66 5.75
CA GLY A 107 -10.75 -28.73 7.06
C GLY A 107 -9.80 -28.32 8.19
N ASP A 108 -8.58 -28.86 8.19
CA ASP A 108 -7.56 -28.49 9.18
C ASP A 108 -7.19 -27.01 9.08
N MET A 109 -7.12 -26.46 7.85
CA MET A 109 -6.87 -25.02 7.64
C MET A 109 -7.99 -24.19 8.25
N ARG A 110 -9.27 -24.54 7.99
CA ARG A 110 -10.43 -23.84 8.56
C ARG A 110 -10.40 -23.84 10.07
N GLU A 111 -10.10 -24.99 10.68
CA GLU A 111 -10.00 -25.11 12.14
C GLU A 111 -8.88 -24.24 12.71
N ALA A 112 -7.71 -24.25 12.08
CA ALA A 112 -6.57 -23.43 12.51
C ALA A 112 -6.86 -21.92 12.38
N LEU A 113 -7.47 -21.50 11.28
CA LEU A 113 -7.86 -20.10 11.03
C LEU A 113 -8.99 -19.64 11.98
N ALA A 114 -9.95 -20.51 12.29
CA ALA A 114 -11.03 -20.19 13.23
C ALA A 114 -10.49 -19.85 14.63
N ARG A 115 -9.39 -20.48 15.09
CA ARG A 115 -8.71 -20.13 16.35
C ARG A 115 -8.11 -18.71 16.32
N MET A 116 -7.95 -18.12 15.14
CA MET A 116 -7.47 -16.76 14.93
C MET A 116 -8.62 -15.80 14.57
N HIS A 117 -9.87 -16.20 14.77
CA HIS A 117 -11.08 -15.44 14.43
C HIS A 117 -11.18 -15.11 12.92
N VAL A 118 -10.70 -16.02 12.08
CA VAL A 118 -10.77 -15.90 10.61
C VAL A 118 -11.50 -17.13 10.04
N ARG A 119 -12.47 -16.89 9.18
CA ARG A 119 -13.20 -17.92 8.43
C ARG A 119 -12.63 -18.04 7.03
N MET A 120 -12.53 -19.25 6.52
CA MET A 120 -12.18 -19.58 5.15
C MET A 120 -13.41 -20.12 4.41
N SER A 121 -13.73 -19.52 3.26
CA SER A 121 -14.81 -19.97 2.37
C SER A 121 -14.51 -21.33 1.73
N ASP A 122 -15.45 -21.85 0.95
CA ASP A 122 -15.16 -22.86 -0.05
C ASP A 122 -14.37 -22.25 -1.21
N ARG A 123 -13.87 -23.10 -2.11
CA ARG A 123 -13.07 -22.68 -3.27
C ARG A 123 -13.89 -21.80 -4.19
N LEU A 124 -13.27 -20.78 -4.81
CA LEU A 124 -13.95 -19.92 -5.78
C LEU A 124 -14.17 -20.60 -7.14
N GLY A 125 -13.46 -21.69 -7.42
CA GLY A 125 -13.63 -22.51 -8.62
C GLY A 125 -12.38 -22.64 -9.50
N PHE A 126 -11.31 -21.90 -9.22
CA PHE A 126 -10.06 -21.96 -9.98
C PHE A 126 -8.84 -22.16 -9.09
N ASN A 127 -7.77 -22.63 -9.72
CA ASN A 127 -6.45 -22.82 -9.14
C ASN A 127 -5.48 -21.84 -9.82
N ASN A 128 -4.72 -21.10 -9.03
CA ASN A 128 -3.71 -20.17 -9.53
C ASN A 128 -2.35 -20.53 -8.94
N THR A 129 -1.73 -21.55 -9.50
CA THR A 129 -0.44 -22.07 -9.06
C THR A 129 0.70 -21.23 -9.61
N TYR A 130 1.82 -21.19 -8.87
CA TYR A 130 3.09 -20.72 -9.42
C TYR A 130 3.57 -21.64 -10.53
N ALA A 131 4.20 -21.05 -11.52
CA ALA A 131 4.90 -21.75 -12.58
C ALA A 131 6.16 -20.96 -12.97
N LEU A 132 7.08 -21.61 -13.67
CA LEU A 132 8.21 -20.92 -14.29
C LEU A 132 7.91 -20.73 -15.78
N GLY A 133 8.16 -19.53 -16.29
CA GLY A 133 7.89 -19.20 -17.67
C GLY A 133 9.04 -18.53 -18.39
N MET A 134 9.12 -18.81 -19.67
CA MET A 134 10.09 -18.24 -20.59
C MET A 134 9.47 -18.01 -21.96
N ARG A 135 10.14 -17.22 -22.83
CA ARG A 135 9.64 -17.01 -24.19
C ARG A 135 9.62 -18.31 -24.99
N GLU A 136 8.53 -18.56 -25.71
CA GLU A 136 8.35 -19.77 -26.54
C GLU A 136 9.54 -20.01 -27.48
N GLY A 137 9.96 -19.00 -28.27
CA GLY A 137 11.09 -19.14 -29.17
C GLY A 137 12.45 -19.39 -28.49
N THR A 138 12.61 -19.00 -27.21
CA THR A 138 13.81 -19.34 -26.42
C THR A 138 13.73 -20.77 -25.92
N ALA A 139 12.56 -21.21 -25.45
CA ALA A 139 12.30 -22.56 -25.02
C ALA A 139 12.52 -23.59 -26.17
N GLU A 140 12.02 -23.28 -27.37
CA GLU A 140 12.21 -24.09 -28.55
C GLU A 140 13.68 -24.20 -28.94
N ARG A 141 14.38 -23.05 -29.04
CA ARG A 141 15.79 -23.00 -29.41
C ARG A 141 16.69 -23.80 -28.48
N LEU A 142 16.37 -23.80 -27.17
CA LEU A 142 17.13 -24.50 -26.14
C LEU A 142 16.58 -25.90 -25.81
N ALA A 143 15.51 -26.33 -26.48
CA ALA A 143 14.78 -27.59 -26.24
C ALA A 143 14.31 -27.74 -24.76
N ILE A 144 13.95 -26.65 -24.11
CA ILE A 144 13.48 -26.62 -22.71
C ILE A 144 11.95 -26.81 -22.70
N LYS A 145 11.46 -27.83 -21.97
CA LYS A 145 10.04 -28.13 -21.81
C LYS A 145 9.65 -28.16 -20.32
N SER A 146 10.53 -28.70 -19.49
CA SER A 146 10.30 -28.87 -18.04
C SER A 146 11.29 -28.06 -17.21
N ILE A 147 11.01 -27.95 -15.91
CA ILE A 147 11.93 -27.31 -14.97
C ILE A 147 13.25 -28.06 -14.88
N SER A 148 13.24 -29.40 -14.99
CA SER A 148 14.46 -30.21 -14.99
C SER A 148 15.39 -29.91 -16.15
N ASP A 149 14.88 -29.49 -17.31
CA ASP A 149 15.71 -29.19 -18.49
C ASP A 149 16.62 -27.96 -18.24
N LEU A 150 16.25 -27.09 -17.34
CA LEU A 150 17.06 -25.92 -16.97
C LEU A 150 18.46 -26.29 -16.45
N ARG A 151 18.66 -27.52 -15.95
CA ARG A 151 19.97 -27.99 -15.48
C ARG A 151 21.05 -27.91 -16.56
N GLY A 152 20.67 -28.11 -17.82
CA GLY A 152 21.58 -28.04 -18.96
C GLY A 152 22.01 -26.62 -19.35
N HIS A 153 21.44 -25.58 -18.72
CA HIS A 153 21.58 -24.19 -19.16
C HIS A 153 22.01 -23.22 -18.02
N PRO A 154 23.23 -23.39 -17.46
CA PRO A 154 23.66 -22.62 -16.27
C PRO A 154 23.79 -21.10 -16.49
N ASP A 155 23.93 -20.66 -17.74
CA ASP A 155 24.18 -19.28 -18.10
C ASP A 155 22.89 -18.44 -18.25
N LEU A 156 21.72 -19.05 -18.18
CA LEU A 156 20.45 -18.34 -18.25
C LEU A 156 20.31 -17.36 -17.09
N ARG A 157 19.78 -16.18 -17.39
CA ARG A 157 19.52 -15.12 -16.44
C ARG A 157 18.08 -15.20 -15.98
N PHE A 158 17.88 -15.42 -14.68
CA PHE A 158 16.58 -15.49 -14.06
C PHE A 158 16.28 -14.19 -13.31
N ALA A 159 15.03 -13.77 -13.34
CA ALA A 159 14.53 -12.77 -12.42
C ALA A 159 13.18 -13.24 -11.90
N PHE A 160 12.98 -13.14 -10.60
CA PHE A 160 11.78 -13.55 -9.91
C PHE A 160 11.21 -12.40 -9.10
N SER A 161 9.91 -12.46 -8.82
CA SER A 161 9.26 -11.52 -7.90
C SER A 161 9.90 -11.58 -6.51
N ASP A 162 9.85 -10.45 -5.78
CA ASP A 162 10.33 -10.40 -4.39
C ASP A 162 9.64 -11.47 -3.55
N GLU A 163 8.32 -11.64 -3.77
CA GLU A 163 7.53 -12.65 -3.06
C GLU A 163 8.06 -14.06 -3.34
N PHE A 164 8.28 -14.43 -4.61
CA PHE A 164 8.78 -15.76 -4.97
C PHE A 164 10.20 -16.02 -4.46
N MET A 165 11.04 -14.99 -4.39
CA MET A 165 12.41 -15.13 -3.87
C MET A 165 12.46 -15.42 -2.37
N GLU A 166 11.53 -14.84 -1.59
CA GLU A 166 11.54 -14.91 -0.12
C GLU A 166 10.66 -16.03 0.45
N ARG A 167 9.76 -16.60 -0.35
CA ARG A 167 8.84 -17.66 0.10
C ARG A 167 9.57 -18.95 0.45
N LYS A 168 9.00 -19.71 1.40
CA LYS A 168 9.48 -21.06 1.79
C LYS A 168 9.28 -22.10 0.70
N ASP A 169 8.32 -21.88 -0.19
CA ASP A 169 8.03 -22.69 -1.37
C ASP A 169 8.45 -21.97 -2.67
N GLY A 170 9.33 -20.98 -2.57
CA GLY A 170 9.81 -20.16 -3.69
C GLY A 170 11.12 -20.68 -4.32
N TRP A 171 11.94 -19.73 -4.81
CA TRP A 171 13.10 -20.05 -5.64
C TRP A 171 14.13 -20.96 -4.97
N ARG A 172 14.54 -20.66 -3.73
CA ARG A 172 15.65 -21.40 -3.08
C ARG A 172 15.35 -22.89 -2.93
N PRO A 173 14.22 -23.30 -2.30
CA PRO A 173 13.90 -24.71 -2.16
C PRO A 173 13.58 -25.38 -3.51
N LEU A 174 13.02 -24.65 -4.47
CA LEU A 174 12.81 -25.16 -5.84
C LEU A 174 14.15 -25.47 -6.50
N ALA A 175 15.11 -24.53 -6.44
CA ALA A 175 16.43 -24.72 -7.01
C ALA A 175 17.18 -25.91 -6.38
N GLU A 176 17.03 -26.12 -5.07
CA GLU A 176 17.58 -27.29 -4.37
C GLU A 176 16.93 -28.59 -4.85
N LYS A 177 15.58 -28.66 -4.88
CA LYS A 177 14.86 -29.87 -5.31
C LYS A 177 15.19 -30.24 -6.75
N TYR A 178 15.32 -29.26 -7.62
CA TYR A 178 15.62 -29.48 -9.04
C TYR A 178 17.14 -29.53 -9.36
N ASN A 179 18.03 -29.30 -8.37
CA ASN A 179 19.48 -29.18 -8.56
C ASN A 179 19.84 -28.18 -9.67
N LEU A 180 19.26 -26.97 -9.63
CA LEU A 180 19.45 -25.95 -10.64
C LEU A 180 20.78 -25.21 -10.46
N PRO A 181 21.66 -25.13 -11.51
CA PRO A 181 22.99 -24.52 -11.37
C PRO A 181 23.02 -23.01 -11.54
N GLN A 182 21.91 -22.35 -11.85
CA GLN A 182 21.87 -20.94 -12.21
C GLN A 182 22.29 -20.04 -11.05
N ARG A 183 23.31 -19.20 -11.31
CA ARG A 183 23.84 -18.22 -10.35
C ARG A 183 23.42 -16.77 -10.66
N ARG A 184 22.92 -16.50 -11.87
CA ARG A 184 22.49 -15.18 -12.31
C ARG A 184 21.00 -15.01 -12.05
N VAL A 185 20.64 -15.01 -10.77
CA VAL A 185 19.27 -14.82 -10.29
C VAL A 185 19.17 -13.50 -9.58
N ARG A 186 18.16 -12.71 -9.88
CA ARG A 186 17.89 -11.41 -9.26
C ARG A 186 16.41 -11.25 -8.98
N THR A 187 16.11 -10.27 -8.16
CA THR A 187 14.74 -9.88 -7.84
C THR A 187 14.27 -8.81 -8.81
N MET A 188 13.01 -8.87 -9.20
CA MET A 188 12.39 -7.90 -10.09
C MET A 188 10.88 -7.84 -9.77
N ASP A 189 10.26 -6.67 -9.93
CA ASP A 189 8.80 -6.59 -9.89
C ASP A 189 8.18 -7.54 -10.91
N HIS A 190 7.16 -8.30 -10.49
CA HIS A 190 6.52 -9.33 -11.29
C HIS A 190 6.04 -8.80 -12.66
N ASN A 191 5.45 -7.62 -12.71
CA ASN A 191 4.95 -7.05 -13.97
C ASN A 191 6.08 -6.52 -14.87
N LEU A 192 7.21 -6.10 -14.27
CA LEU A 192 8.39 -5.68 -15.05
C LEU A 192 9.15 -6.88 -15.61
N ALA A 193 9.06 -8.05 -14.99
CA ALA A 193 9.72 -9.26 -15.46
C ALA A 193 9.24 -9.68 -16.86
N TYR A 194 7.95 -9.50 -17.18
CA TYR A 194 7.43 -9.76 -18.54
C TYR A 194 8.10 -8.91 -19.61
N ARG A 195 8.36 -7.62 -19.32
CA ARG A 195 9.13 -6.75 -20.23
C ARG A 195 10.59 -7.17 -20.30
N GLY A 196 11.14 -7.66 -19.19
CA GLY A 196 12.47 -8.22 -19.14
C GLY A 196 12.61 -9.44 -20.07
N LEU A 197 11.59 -10.30 -20.15
CA LEU A 197 11.50 -11.41 -21.10
C LEU A 197 11.36 -10.90 -22.55
N GLU A 198 10.50 -9.92 -22.79
CA GLU A 198 10.27 -9.34 -24.12
C GLU A 198 11.56 -8.78 -24.74
N HIS A 199 12.38 -8.08 -23.94
CA HIS A 199 13.62 -7.46 -24.37
C HIS A 199 14.87 -8.34 -24.17
N ASP A 200 14.69 -9.63 -23.88
CA ASP A 200 15.78 -10.59 -23.65
C ASP A 200 16.75 -10.19 -22.52
N ALA A 201 16.31 -9.29 -21.63
CA ALA A 201 17.09 -8.91 -20.44
C ALA A 201 17.21 -10.05 -19.43
N ILE A 202 16.19 -10.90 -19.37
CA ILE A 202 16.11 -12.16 -18.63
C ILE A 202 15.54 -13.25 -19.54
N GLN A 203 15.74 -14.51 -19.19
CA GLN A 203 15.21 -15.65 -19.96
C GLN A 203 14.15 -16.44 -19.20
N LEU A 204 14.05 -16.28 -17.87
CA LEU A 204 13.08 -17.00 -17.05
C LEU A 204 12.54 -16.09 -15.92
N THR A 205 11.26 -16.27 -15.61
CA THR A 205 10.59 -15.63 -14.46
C THR A 205 9.55 -16.57 -13.84
N ASP A 206 9.10 -16.23 -12.61
CA ASP A 206 7.91 -16.82 -12.02
C ASP A 206 6.65 -16.27 -12.70
N LEU A 207 5.66 -17.12 -12.87
CA LEU A 207 4.35 -16.81 -13.42
C LEU A 207 3.27 -17.32 -12.49
N TYR A 208 2.11 -16.72 -12.59
CA TYR A 208 0.85 -17.34 -12.14
C TYR A 208 0.16 -18.01 -13.33
N THR A 209 -0.36 -19.21 -13.15
CA THR A 209 -0.99 -19.97 -14.25
C THR A 209 -2.23 -19.27 -14.84
N THR A 210 -2.73 -18.24 -14.19
CA THR A 210 -3.84 -17.39 -14.66
C THR A 210 -3.38 -16.06 -15.27
N ASP A 211 -2.08 -15.84 -15.45
CA ASP A 211 -1.55 -14.60 -16.03
C ASP A 211 -1.88 -14.49 -17.51
N ALA A 212 -2.57 -13.46 -17.91
CA ALA A 212 -2.91 -13.17 -19.31
C ALA A 212 -1.67 -12.88 -20.17
N GLU A 213 -0.58 -12.47 -19.54
CA GLU A 213 0.72 -12.22 -20.14
C GLU A 213 1.31 -13.46 -20.79
N ILE A 214 0.95 -14.67 -20.36
CA ILE A 214 1.40 -15.93 -20.94
C ILE A 214 1.03 -15.98 -22.43
N GLU A 215 -0.20 -15.67 -22.77
CA GLU A 215 -0.67 -15.63 -24.15
C GLU A 215 -0.10 -14.40 -24.89
N PHE A 216 -0.17 -13.23 -24.28
CA PHE A 216 0.23 -11.96 -24.90
C PHE A 216 1.70 -11.94 -25.32
N TYR A 217 2.62 -12.36 -24.43
CA TYR A 217 4.07 -12.42 -24.72
C TYR A 217 4.51 -13.75 -25.34
N ARG A 218 3.57 -14.67 -25.63
CA ARG A 218 3.84 -16.02 -26.14
C ARG A 218 4.87 -16.71 -25.27
N LEU A 219 4.53 -16.89 -23.99
CA LEU A 219 5.37 -17.55 -23.02
C LEU A 219 5.04 -19.05 -22.97
N ARG A 220 6.07 -19.86 -22.81
CA ARG A 220 5.95 -21.26 -22.42
C ARG A 220 6.00 -21.35 -20.91
N THR A 221 4.99 -21.94 -20.33
CA THR A 221 4.99 -22.40 -18.95
C THR A 221 5.74 -23.73 -18.90
N LEU A 222 6.78 -23.83 -18.08
CA LEU A 222 7.55 -25.05 -17.92
C LEU A 222 6.78 -26.07 -17.10
N GLU A 223 6.87 -27.35 -17.50
CA GLU A 223 6.28 -28.46 -16.77
C GLU A 223 7.00 -28.67 -15.43
N ASP A 224 6.23 -28.75 -14.35
CA ASP A 224 6.72 -29.11 -13.01
C ASP A 224 6.82 -30.64 -12.90
N ASP A 225 7.81 -31.22 -13.54
CA ASP A 225 7.99 -32.66 -13.72
C ASP A 225 8.38 -33.43 -12.44
N LEU A 226 8.73 -32.71 -11.35
CA LEU A 226 8.94 -33.28 -10.02
C LEU A 226 7.80 -32.97 -9.04
N GLY A 227 6.72 -32.32 -9.48
CA GLY A 227 5.56 -31.98 -8.66
C GLY A 227 5.96 -31.15 -7.43
N TYR A 228 6.63 -30.04 -7.66
CA TYR A 228 7.09 -29.14 -6.59
C TYR A 228 6.00 -28.23 -6.07
N PHE A 229 5.27 -27.59 -6.98
CA PHE A 229 4.29 -26.59 -6.61
C PHE A 229 3.01 -27.23 -6.05
N PRO A 230 2.55 -26.81 -4.86
CA PRO A 230 1.27 -27.25 -4.35
C PRO A 230 0.10 -26.62 -5.14
N THR A 231 -1.09 -27.12 -4.91
CA THR A 231 -2.29 -26.50 -5.48
C THR A 231 -2.65 -25.23 -4.71
N TYR A 232 -2.99 -24.16 -5.44
CA TYR A 232 -3.36 -22.84 -4.93
C TYR A 232 -4.80 -22.51 -5.32
N TYR A 233 -5.79 -23.20 -4.71
CA TYR A 233 -7.19 -22.87 -4.92
C TYR A 233 -7.50 -21.52 -4.27
N ALA A 234 -8.13 -20.62 -5.04
CA ALA A 234 -8.59 -19.34 -4.53
C ALA A 234 -9.71 -19.52 -3.52
N VAL A 235 -9.61 -18.89 -2.37
CA VAL A 235 -10.58 -18.88 -1.29
C VAL A 235 -10.70 -17.49 -0.68
N MET A 236 -11.82 -17.17 -0.05
CA MET A 236 -11.98 -15.93 0.69
C MET A 236 -11.63 -16.16 2.16
N LEU A 237 -10.81 -15.28 2.70
CA LEU A 237 -10.58 -15.16 4.14
C LEU A 237 -11.38 -13.97 4.66
N MET A 238 -12.17 -14.18 5.70
CA MET A 238 -13.02 -13.15 6.29
C MET A 238 -13.01 -13.23 7.82
N ARG A 239 -13.12 -12.09 8.47
CA ARG A 239 -13.23 -12.02 9.93
C ARG A 239 -14.55 -12.61 10.40
N ASP A 240 -14.53 -13.29 11.55
CA ASP A 240 -15.73 -13.91 12.12
C ASP A 240 -16.84 -12.89 12.41
N ASP A 241 -16.47 -11.71 12.93
CA ASP A 241 -17.41 -10.64 13.28
C ASP A 241 -18.18 -10.09 12.07
N LEU A 242 -17.67 -10.22 10.85
CA LEU A 242 -18.36 -9.78 9.64
C LEU A 242 -19.69 -10.53 9.45
N GLN A 243 -19.74 -11.83 9.79
CA GLN A 243 -20.96 -12.62 9.71
C GLN A 243 -22.07 -12.11 10.66
N GLU A 244 -21.67 -11.60 11.82
CA GLU A 244 -22.63 -11.12 12.83
C GLU A 244 -23.18 -9.74 12.45
N ARG A 245 -22.31 -8.81 12.03
CA ARG A 245 -22.70 -7.42 11.71
C ARG A 245 -23.23 -7.22 10.31
N ALA A 246 -23.02 -8.16 9.37
CA ALA A 246 -23.47 -8.06 7.98
C ALA A 246 -23.81 -9.42 7.35
N PRO A 247 -24.76 -10.20 7.91
CA PRO A 247 -25.04 -11.58 7.45
C PRO A 247 -25.50 -11.65 5.99
N GLU A 248 -26.33 -10.72 5.51
CA GLU A 248 -26.79 -10.71 4.13
C GLU A 248 -25.66 -10.35 3.15
N VAL A 249 -24.71 -9.53 3.56
CA VAL A 249 -23.51 -9.23 2.77
C VAL A 249 -22.66 -10.48 2.62
N VAL A 250 -22.38 -11.18 3.72
CA VAL A 250 -21.60 -12.43 3.69
C VAL A 250 -22.29 -13.47 2.80
N LYS A 251 -23.60 -13.67 2.96
CA LYS A 251 -24.38 -14.57 2.10
C LYS A 251 -24.29 -14.20 0.62
N SER A 252 -24.30 -12.91 0.29
CA SER A 252 -24.15 -12.44 -1.08
C SER A 252 -22.76 -12.73 -1.63
N ILE A 253 -21.71 -12.51 -0.84
CA ILE A 253 -20.31 -12.73 -1.21
C ILE A 253 -20.00 -14.22 -1.41
N LEU A 254 -20.56 -15.11 -0.57
CA LEU A 254 -20.38 -16.55 -0.69
C LEU A 254 -20.97 -17.13 -1.99
N ARG A 255 -21.78 -16.37 -2.75
CA ARG A 255 -22.20 -16.78 -4.10
C ARG A 255 -21.06 -16.88 -5.11
N LEU A 256 -19.86 -16.40 -4.77
CA LEU A 256 -18.64 -16.59 -5.57
C LEU A 256 -18.04 -18.00 -5.43
N GLU A 257 -18.46 -18.78 -4.44
CA GLU A 257 -17.97 -20.15 -4.25
C GLU A 257 -18.31 -21.03 -5.46
N ASN A 258 -17.28 -21.70 -6.00
CA ASN A 258 -17.35 -22.56 -7.18
C ASN A 258 -17.94 -21.91 -8.46
N LEU A 259 -17.89 -20.56 -8.53
CA LEU A 259 -18.50 -19.79 -9.62
C LEU A 259 -17.52 -19.45 -10.74
N ILE A 260 -16.24 -19.29 -10.44
CA ILE A 260 -15.24 -18.73 -11.36
C ILE A 260 -14.45 -19.89 -11.99
N GLU A 261 -14.61 -20.10 -13.29
CA GLU A 261 -13.78 -21.06 -14.01
C GLU A 261 -12.37 -20.50 -14.29
N PRO A 262 -11.31 -21.34 -14.40
CA PRO A 262 -9.95 -20.86 -14.71
C PRO A 262 -9.88 -19.98 -15.96
N SER A 263 -10.56 -20.38 -17.03
CA SER A 263 -10.62 -19.62 -18.30
C SER A 263 -11.29 -18.25 -18.14
N GLU A 264 -12.27 -18.14 -17.24
CA GLU A 264 -12.93 -16.86 -16.95
C GLU A 264 -12.02 -15.92 -16.17
N MET A 265 -11.25 -16.46 -15.23
CA MET A 265 -10.27 -15.64 -14.50
C MET A 265 -9.19 -15.11 -15.45
N VAL A 266 -8.64 -15.95 -16.33
CA VAL A 266 -7.72 -15.53 -17.40
C VAL A 266 -8.36 -14.44 -18.27
N SER A 267 -9.61 -14.63 -18.70
CA SER A 267 -10.33 -13.62 -19.51
C SER A 267 -10.51 -12.29 -18.77
N MET A 268 -10.84 -12.33 -17.48
CA MET A 268 -10.98 -11.11 -16.66
C MET A 268 -9.65 -10.38 -16.51
N THR A 269 -8.57 -11.10 -16.23
CA THR A 269 -7.22 -10.49 -16.13
C THR A 269 -6.77 -9.93 -17.48
N ALA A 270 -7.05 -10.63 -18.59
CA ALA A 270 -6.74 -10.15 -19.94
C ALA A 270 -7.45 -8.83 -20.27
N LYS A 271 -8.75 -8.70 -20.02
CA LYS A 271 -9.49 -7.46 -20.23
C LYS A 271 -8.86 -6.27 -19.49
N VAL A 272 -8.42 -6.48 -18.26
CA VAL A 272 -7.77 -5.42 -17.48
C VAL A 272 -6.38 -5.10 -18.05
N ARG A 273 -5.55 -6.12 -18.28
CA ARG A 273 -4.13 -5.95 -18.62
C ARG A 273 -3.92 -5.55 -20.09
N LEU A 274 -4.65 -6.19 -20.99
CA LEU A 274 -4.46 -6.06 -22.44
C LEU A 274 -5.41 -4.99 -23.01
N ASP A 275 -6.71 -5.06 -22.68
CA ASP A 275 -7.74 -4.16 -23.20
C ASP A 275 -7.85 -2.84 -22.41
N ARG A 276 -7.11 -2.77 -21.27
CA ARG A 276 -7.10 -1.59 -20.40
C ARG A 276 -8.45 -1.22 -19.80
N GLU A 277 -9.31 -2.22 -19.63
CA GLU A 277 -10.57 -2.03 -18.93
C GLU A 277 -10.34 -1.82 -17.43
N MET A 278 -11.27 -1.11 -16.78
CA MET A 278 -11.21 -0.94 -15.32
C MET A 278 -11.61 -2.25 -14.64
N GLU A 279 -10.87 -2.67 -13.61
CA GLU A 279 -11.13 -3.87 -12.81
C GLU A 279 -12.60 -3.92 -12.33
N SER A 280 -13.10 -2.78 -11.87
CA SER A 280 -14.49 -2.63 -11.42
C SER A 280 -15.52 -2.90 -12.52
N ASN A 281 -15.24 -2.53 -13.78
CA ASN A 281 -16.14 -2.78 -14.91
C ASN A 281 -16.07 -4.23 -15.37
N VAL A 282 -14.87 -4.81 -15.38
CA VAL A 282 -14.67 -6.24 -15.67
C VAL A 282 -15.40 -7.10 -14.64
N ALA A 283 -15.25 -6.79 -13.35
CA ALA A 283 -15.98 -7.46 -12.27
C ALA A 283 -17.50 -7.29 -12.40
N ALA A 284 -17.99 -6.08 -12.71
CA ALA A 284 -19.41 -5.83 -12.93
C ALA A 284 -19.98 -6.62 -14.13
N GLY A 285 -19.21 -6.71 -15.23
CA GLY A 285 -19.56 -7.53 -16.40
C GLY A 285 -19.71 -9.00 -16.03
N PHE A 286 -18.74 -9.57 -15.34
CA PHE A 286 -18.79 -10.96 -14.87
C PHE A 286 -20.03 -11.24 -13.99
N LEU A 287 -20.31 -10.37 -13.00
CA LEU A 287 -21.47 -10.53 -12.12
C LEU A 287 -22.80 -10.42 -12.85
N ARG A 288 -22.87 -9.58 -13.89
CA ARG A 288 -24.06 -9.48 -14.75
C ARG A 288 -24.27 -10.78 -15.51
N ASP A 289 -23.23 -11.31 -16.12
CA ASP A 289 -23.29 -12.49 -16.98
C ASP A 289 -23.60 -13.76 -16.16
N LYS A 290 -22.97 -13.93 -14.98
CA LYS A 290 -23.08 -15.13 -14.16
C LYS A 290 -24.20 -15.09 -13.12
N LEU A 291 -24.42 -13.95 -12.49
CA LEU A 291 -25.36 -13.82 -11.38
C LEU A 291 -26.59 -12.95 -11.71
N HIS A 292 -26.67 -12.44 -12.95
CA HIS A 292 -27.74 -11.54 -13.42
C HIS A 292 -27.92 -10.31 -12.52
N LEU A 293 -26.80 -9.83 -11.92
CA LEU A 293 -26.80 -8.64 -11.08
C LEU A 293 -26.53 -7.41 -11.96
N ASP A 294 -27.46 -6.46 -11.93
CA ASP A 294 -27.28 -5.18 -12.61
C ASP A 294 -26.39 -4.27 -11.76
N VAL A 295 -25.09 -4.34 -12.04
CA VAL A 295 -24.08 -3.50 -11.37
C VAL A 295 -23.78 -2.31 -12.27
N PRO A 296 -23.90 -1.07 -11.78
CA PRO A 296 -23.63 0.11 -12.58
C PRO A 296 -22.18 0.17 -13.03
N LEU A 297 -21.98 0.22 -14.35
CA LEU A 297 -20.64 0.39 -14.94
C LEU A 297 -20.14 1.81 -14.73
N LYS A 298 -18.87 1.96 -14.41
CA LYS A 298 -18.21 3.27 -14.43
C LYS A 298 -18.11 3.75 -15.87
N SER A 299 -18.73 4.90 -16.18
CA SER A 299 -18.79 5.46 -17.54
C SER A 299 -17.40 5.67 -18.14
N THR A 300 -17.25 5.32 -19.43
CA THR A 300 -16.03 5.56 -20.24
C THR A 300 -16.09 6.87 -21.03
N ALA A 301 -17.18 7.64 -20.95
CA ALA A 301 -17.32 8.92 -21.63
C ALA A 301 -16.14 9.87 -21.28
N LEU A 302 -15.64 10.61 -22.28
CA LEU A 302 -14.45 11.47 -22.15
C LEU A 302 -14.60 12.50 -21.01
N SER A 303 -15.78 13.12 -20.87
CA SER A 303 -16.08 14.05 -19.77
C SER A 303 -16.05 13.38 -18.40
N ALA A 304 -16.59 12.17 -18.28
CA ALA A 304 -16.54 11.38 -17.07
C ALA A 304 -15.10 10.91 -16.76
N GLN A 305 -14.30 10.64 -17.77
CA GLN A 305 -12.89 10.31 -17.61
C GLN A 305 -12.10 11.50 -17.06
N TRP A 306 -12.28 12.71 -17.59
CA TRP A 306 -11.64 13.91 -17.06
C TRP A 306 -12.08 14.23 -15.63
N MET A 307 -13.37 14.12 -15.32
CA MET A 307 -13.85 14.30 -13.96
C MET A 307 -13.24 13.29 -12.98
N ARG A 308 -13.05 12.03 -13.38
CA ARG A 308 -12.36 11.02 -12.57
C ARG A 308 -10.88 11.35 -12.36
N ILE A 309 -10.18 11.80 -13.41
CA ILE A 309 -8.77 12.21 -13.30
C ILE A 309 -8.65 13.38 -12.32
N LEU A 310 -9.48 14.40 -12.47
CA LEU A 310 -9.49 15.57 -11.59
C LEU A 310 -9.88 15.19 -10.15
N GLY A 311 -10.89 14.35 -9.98
CA GLY A 311 -11.30 13.85 -8.66
C GLY A 311 -10.21 13.01 -7.98
N ARG A 312 -9.54 12.13 -8.74
CA ARG A 312 -8.37 11.38 -8.27
C ARG A 312 -7.24 12.31 -7.87
N LEU A 313 -6.91 13.27 -8.75
CA LEU A 313 -5.85 14.25 -8.48
C LEU A 313 -6.16 15.07 -7.22
N ALA A 314 -7.38 15.55 -7.06
CA ALA A 314 -7.78 16.29 -5.86
C ALA A 314 -7.65 15.43 -4.60
N LYS A 315 -8.13 14.18 -4.62
CA LYS A 315 -8.02 13.23 -3.52
C LYS A 315 -6.56 12.94 -3.17
N THR A 316 -5.76 12.53 -4.15
CA THR A 316 -4.35 12.17 -3.93
C THR A 316 -3.53 13.39 -3.50
N THR A 317 -3.86 14.61 -3.97
CA THR A 317 -3.24 15.85 -3.51
C THR A 317 -3.56 16.11 -2.03
N TYR A 318 -4.82 15.98 -1.64
CA TYR A 318 -5.22 16.15 -0.24
C TYR A 318 -4.51 15.14 0.68
N GLU A 319 -4.55 13.86 0.33
CA GLU A 319 -3.87 12.80 1.08
C GLU A 319 -2.37 13.06 1.20
N HIS A 320 -1.72 13.44 0.10
CA HIS A 320 -0.29 13.71 0.08
C HIS A 320 0.10 14.93 0.91
N LEU A 321 -0.66 16.02 0.79
CA LEU A 321 -0.45 17.22 1.61
C LEU A 321 -0.70 16.94 3.08
N PHE A 322 -1.72 16.15 3.40
CA PHE A 322 -2.01 15.75 4.78
C PHE A 322 -0.81 15.02 5.41
N LEU A 323 -0.24 14.03 4.72
CA LEU A 323 0.95 13.32 5.19
C LEU A 323 2.15 14.26 5.41
N VAL A 324 2.44 15.11 4.41
CA VAL A 324 3.60 16.02 4.44
C VAL A 324 3.44 17.11 5.50
N VAL A 325 2.28 17.76 5.56
CA VAL A 325 2.04 18.89 6.48
C VAL A 325 2.04 18.43 7.94
N ILE A 326 1.35 17.31 8.23
CA ILE A 326 1.29 16.80 9.61
C ILE A 326 2.67 16.34 10.09
N SER A 327 3.36 15.52 9.29
CA SER A 327 4.70 15.03 9.66
C SER A 327 5.72 16.16 9.84
N LEU A 328 5.72 17.14 8.92
CA LEU A 328 6.62 18.29 8.98
C LEU A 328 6.32 19.18 10.18
N SER A 329 5.03 19.44 10.47
CA SER A 329 4.62 20.27 11.62
C SER A 329 5.08 19.64 12.94
N LEU A 330 4.86 18.34 13.12
CA LEU A 330 5.34 17.59 14.28
C LEU A 330 6.87 17.63 14.38
N ALA A 331 7.56 17.48 13.23
CA ALA A 331 9.01 17.54 13.19
C ALA A 331 9.55 18.92 13.58
N ILE A 332 8.96 20.00 13.12
CA ILE A 332 9.34 21.37 13.51
C ILE A 332 9.22 21.57 15.01
N VAL A 333 8.06 21.16 15.59
CA VAL A 333 7.78 21.30 17.03
C VAL A 333 8.81 20.57 17.89
N VAL A 334 9.33 19.44 17.42
CA VAL A 334 10.31 18.63 18.16
C VAL A 334 11.75 19.02 17.80
N ALA A 335 12.06 19.15 16.52
CA ALA A 335 13.44 19.30 16.04
C ALA A 335 14.03 20.70 16.31
N VAL A 336 13.23 21.77 16.25
CA VAL A 336 13.75 23.11 16.53
C VAL A 336 14.16 23.24 18.00
N PRO A 337 13.31 22.89 19.00
CA PRO A 337 13.75 22.87 20.41
C PRO A 337 14.96 21.95 20.63
N LEU A 338 14.95 20.77 20.02
CA LEU A 338 16.06 19.82 20.13
C LEU A 338 17.37 20.40 19.59
N GLY A 339 17.32 21.11 18.45
CA GLY A 339 18.45 21.84 17.88
C GLY A 339 18.95 22.99 18.78
N ILE A 340 18.03 23.72 19.43
CA ILE A 340 18.34 24.77 20.41
C ILE A 340 19.08 24.17 21.62
N VAL A 341 18.58 23.09 22.18
CA VAL A 341 19.21 22.39 23.32
C VAL A 341 20.58 21.85 22.92
N SER A 342 20.68 21.26 21.72
CA SER A 342 21.94 20.77 21.15
C SER A 342 22.99 21.86 21.03
N ALA A 343 22.60 23.08 20.62
CA ALA A 343 23.53 24.22 20.49
C ALA A 343 24.02 24.79 21.85
N ARG A 344 23.37 24.42 22.96
CA ARG A 344 23.72 24.85 24.31
C ARG A 344 24.77 23.98 24.99
N ASN A 345 24.87 22.71 24.58
CA ASN A 345 25.80 21.75 25.17
C ASN A 345 26.34 20.82 24.09
N GLU A 346 27.63 20.86 23.88
CA GLU A 346 28.30 20.09 22.85
C GLU A 346 28.11 18.56 22.99
N HIS A 347 28.10 18.02 24.20
CA HIS A 347 27.88 16.60 24.45
C HIS A 347 26.46 16.18 24.06
N ILE A 348 25.46 17.00 24.41
CA ILE A 348 24.07 16.76 24.01
C ILE A 348 23.95 16.92 22.49
N GLY A 349 24.60 17.93 21.91
CA GLY A 349 24.62 18.17 20.47
C GLY A 349 25.14 16.97 19.69
N ASN A 350 26.29 16.45 20.10
CA ASN A 350 26.91 15.28 19.47
C ASN A 350 26.02 14.03 19.60
N ALA A 351 25.43 13.79 20.78
CA ALA A 351 24.53 12.67 20.99
C ALA A 351 23.26 12.78 20.14
N VAL A 352 22.59 13.92 20.15
CA VAL A 352 21.36 14.16 19.38
C VAL A 352 21.62 14.05 17.87
N LEU A 353 22.65 14.74 17.36
CA LEU A 353 23.01 14.68 15.93
C LEU A 353 23.43 13.26 15.52
N GLY A 354 24.08 12.51 16.40
CA GLY A 354 24.40 11.10 16.19
C GLY A 354 23.14 10.25 16.06
N ILE A 355 22.20 10.35 17.01
CA ILE A 355 20.96 9.58 16.99
C ILE A 355 20.11 9.89 15.75
N VAL A 356 19.81 11.18 15.49
CA VAL A 356 19.00 11.54 14.33
C VAL A 356 19.72 11.24 13.00
N GLY A 357 21.06 11.28 13.02
CA GLY A 357 21.89 10.85 11.88
C GLY A 357 21.73 9.37 11.57
N VAL A 358 21.80 8.52 12.58
CA VAL A 358 21.56 7.06 12.43
C VAL A 358 20.17 6.77 11.91
N ILE A 359 19.13 7.44 12.43
CA ILE A 359 17.76 7.27 11.93
C ILE A 359 17.67 7.56 10.42
N GLN A 360 18.33 8.60 9.94
CA GLN A 360 18.28 8.96 8.52
C GLN A 360 19.10 8.02 7.61
N THR A 361 20.00 7.21 8.16
CA THR A 361 20.70 6.17 7.38
C THR A 361 19.84 4.95 7.11
N LEU A 362 18.75 4.76 7.85
CA LEU A 362 17.81 3.66 7.60
C LEU A 362 17.13 3.88 6.24
N PRO A 363 17.02 2.86 5.39
CA PRO A 363 16.21 2.98 4.17
C PRO A 363 14.76 3.38 4.49
N SER A 364 14.20 4.33 3.73
CA SER A 364 12.85 4.85 3.99
C SER A 364 11.77 3.76 4.00
N MET A 365 11.87 2.77 3.11
CA MET A 365 10.97 1.62 3.12
C MET A 365 11.11 0.79 4.39
N ALA A 366 12.33 0.56 4.89
CA ALA A 366 12.55 -0.20 6.12
C ALA A 366 11.95 0.54 7.33
N LEU A 367 12.18 1.86 7.44
CA LEU A 367 11.61 2.67 8.52
C LEU A 367 10.08 2.64 8.47
N LEU A 368 9.49 2.73 7.27
CA LEU A 368 8.05 2.64 7.08
C LEU A 368 7.49 1.31 7.60
N VAL A 369 8.12 0.19 7.25
CA VAL A 369 7.73 -1.16 7.67
C VAL A 369 7.88 -1.33 9.19
N PHE A 370 8.93 -0.77 9.81
CA PHE A 370 9.11 -0.82 11.26
C PHE A 370 8.02 -0.06 12.04
N MET A 371 7.33 0.88 11.41
CA MET A 371 6.23 1.60 12.05
C MET A 371 4.91 0.82 12.02
N ILE A 372 4.74 -0.17 11.13
CA ILE A 372 3.49 -0.94 11.00
C ILE A 372 3.09 -1.69 12.28
N PRO A 373 3.98 -2.42 12.98
CA PRO A 373 3.60 -3.12 14.21
C PRO A 373 3.10 -2.20 15.33
N VAL A 374 3.47 -0.92 15.28
CA VAL A 374 3.10 0.08 16.31
C VAL A 374 1.83 0.85 15.94
N PHE A 375 1.68 1.20 14.67
CA PHE A 375 0.63 2.12 14.21
C PHE A 375 -0.38 1.50 13.24
N GLY A 376 -0.26 0.21 12.91
CA GLY A 376 -1.09 -0.43 11.88
C GLY A 376 -0.70 0.00 10.46
N LEU A 377 -1.62 -0.17 9.51
CA LEU A 377 -1.47 0.26 8.12
C LEU A 377 -2.08 1.64 7.88
N GLY A 378 -1.66 2.32 6.81
CA GLY A 378 -2.25 3.59 6.38
C GLY A 378 -1.44 4.83 6.74
N ALA A 379 -2.12 5.92 7.07
CA ALA A 379 -1.49 7.24 7.20
C ALA A 379 -0.56 7.38 8.42
N LEU A 380 -0.89 6.76 9.56
CA LEU A 380 -0.14 6.94 10.81
C LEU A 380 1.32 6.48 10.71
N PRO A 381 1.64 5.24 10.27
CA PRO A 381 3.03 4.81 10.11
C PRO A 381 3.78 5.64 9.06
N ALA A 382 3.09 6.10 7.99
CA ALA A 382 3.70 6.99 7.00
C ALA A 382 4.07 8.34 7.62
N ILE A 383 3.18 8.96 8.40
CA ILE A 383 3.45 10.21 9.13
C ILE A 383 4.62 10.04 10.09
N ALA A 384 4.67 8.93 10.84
CA ALA A 384 5.77 8.65 11.76
C ALA A 384 7.11 8.51 11.04
N ALA A 385 7.16 7.76 9.94
CA ALA A 385 8.38 7.62 9.14
C ALA A 385 8.86 8.97 8.57
N LEU A 386 7.96 9.76 7.99
CA LEU A 386 8.26 11.10 7.45
C LEU A 386 8.71 12.07 8.56
N PHE A 387 8.11 11.98 9.74
CA PHE A 387 8.53 12.74 10.91
C PHE A 387 9.99 12.45 11.27
N PHE A 388 10.37 11.17 11.41
CA PHE A 388 11.74 10.79 11.73
C PHE A 388 12.75 11.26 10.68
N TYR A 389 12.40 11.18 9.38
CA TYR A 389 13.25 11.67 8.29
C TYR A 389 13.44 13.19 8.32
N SER A 390 12.46 13.93 8.82
CA SER A 390 12.52 15.39 8.92
C SER A 390 13.42 15.88 10.06
N LEU A 391 13.71 15.03 11.06
CA LEU A 391 14.42 15.48 12.25
C LEU A 391 15.84 15.96 11.95
N LEU A 392 16.63 15.18 11.22
CA LEU A 392 18.05 15.52 11.00
C LEU A 392 18.25 16.84 10.27
N PRO A 393 17.57 17.13 9.12
CA PRO A 393 17.76 18.41 8.44
C PRO A 393 17.42 19.61 9.34
N ILE A 394 16.34 19.51 10.12
CA ILE A 394 15.86 20.61 10.97
C ILE A 394 16.79 20.78 12.18
N VAL A 395 17.10 19.69 12.90
CA VAL A 395 17.99 19.72 14.07
C VAL A 395 19.36 20.27 13.68
N ARG A 396 19.95 19.72 12.60
CA ARG A 396 21.29 20.08 12.15
C ARG A 396 21.38 21.56 11.75
N ASN A 397 20.41 22.05 10.97
CA ASN A 397 20.40 23.45 10.54
C ASN A 397 20.11 24.41 11.70
N THR A 398 19.26 24.03 12.65
CA THR A 398 19.02 24.80 13.87
C THR A 398 20.28 24.87 14.73
N TYR A 399 20.95 23.74 14.95
CA TYR A 399 22.24 23.69 15.66
C TYR A 399 23.30 24.57 15.00
N THR A 400 23.49 24.38 13.69
CA THR A 400 24.50 25.12 12.91
C THR A 400 24.19 26.64 12.92
N GLY A 401 22.94 27.03 12.66
CA GLY A 401 22.52 28.42 12.66
C GLY A 401 22.78 29.13 14.00
N LEU A 402 22.55 28.41 15.11
CA LEU A 402 22.83 28.97 16.44
C LEU A 402 24.34 28.98 16.74
N THR A 403 25.09 27.94 16.45
CA THR A 403 26.54 27.86 16.78
C THR A 403 27.40 28.79 15.95
N GLN A 404 26.99 29.13 14.73
CA GLN A 404 27.70 30.05 13.84
C GLN A 404 27.53 31.54 14.20
N ILE A 405 26.68 31.90 15.17
CA ILE A 405 26.54 33.28 15.62
C ILE A 405 27.85 33.74 16.28
N PRO A 406 28.48 34.85 15.81
CA PRO A 406 29.74 35.34 16.33
C PRO A 406 29.70 35.54 17.85
N PRO A 407 30.74 35.13 18.61
CA PRO A 407 30.79 35.30 20.07
C PRO A 407 30.60 36.77 20.49
N ALA A 408 31.21 37.72 19.77
CA ALA A 408 31.09 39.15 20.03
C ALA A 408 29.60 39.62 20.03
N THR A 409 28.76 39.09 19.15
CA THR A 409 27.31 39.40 19.11
C THR A 409 26.59 38.90 20.37
N ARG A 410 26.93 37.71 20.85
CA ARG A 410 26.39 37.15 22.08
C ARG A 410 26.85 37.92 23.33
N GLU A 411 28.10 38.27 23.38
CA GLU A 411 28.70 39.08 24.46
C GLU A 411 28.03 40.48 24.51
N SER A 412 27.89 41.16 23.37
CA SER A 412 27.20 42.43 23.28
C SER A 412 25.78 42.37 23.84
N ALA A 413 25.02 41.32 23.47
CA ALA A 413 23.68 41.08 23.97
C ALA A 413 23.64 40.87 25.50
N GLN A 414 24.70 40.29 26.07
CA GLN A 414 24.82 40.09 27.51
C GLN A 414 25.19 41.39 28.25
N VAL A 415 26.08 42.18 27.66
CA VAL A 415 26.53 43.48 28.24
C VAL A 415 25.34 44.47 28.36
N ILE A 416 24.41 44.47 27.40
CA ILE A 416 23.19 45.32 27.48
C ILE A 416 22.13 44.76 28.42
N GLY A 417 22.40 43.69 29.16
CA GLY A 417 21.53 43.15 30.22
C GLY A 417 20.49 42.13 29.76
N LEU A 418 20.56 41.56 28.54
CA LEU A 418 19.62 40.53 28.12
C LEU A 418 19.90 39.24 28.87
N ASP A 419 18.86 38.68 29.52
CA ASP A 419 18.92 37.37 30.12
C ASP A 419 18.99 36.27 29.03
N ARG A 420 19.13 35.02 29.45
CA ARG A 420 19.29 33.89 28.51
C ARG A 420 18.09 33.73 27.59
N ALA A 421 16.86 33.93 28.09
CA ALA A 421 15.62 33.76 27.33
C ALA A 421 15.42 34.92 26.35
N ALA A 422 15.63 36.17 26.81
CA ALA A 422 15.56 37.35 25.95
C ALA A 422 16.63 37.32 24.85
N ARG A 423 17.89 36.93 25.16
CA ARG A 423 18.93 36.76 24.18
C ARG A 423 18.58 35.73 23.12
N LEU A 424 18.05 34.59 23.54
CA LEU A 424 17.58 33.55 22.57
C LEU A 424 16.51 34.11 21.63
N ARG A 425 15.48 34.75 22.17
CA ARG A 425 14.31 35.19 21.38
C ARG A 425 14.58 36.42 20.53
N LEU A 426 15.35 37.39 21.04
CA LEU A 426 15.55 38.69 20.39
C LEU A 426 16.79 38.77 19.51
N VAL A 427 17.79 37.92 19.75
CA VAL A 427 19.06 37.96 19.05
C VAL A 427 19.40 36.65 18.34
N GLU A 428 19.45 35.53 19.10
CA GLU A 428 19.99 34.29 18.53
C GLU A 428 19.00 33.64 17.53
N LEU A 429 17.70 33.54 17.85
CA LEU A 429 16.71 32.95 16.91
C LEU A 429 16.54 33.80 15.64
N PRO A 430 16.40 35.14 15.69
CA PRO A 430 16.35 35.94 14.47
C PRO A 430 17.59 35.79 13.58
N LEU A 431 18.79 35.71 14.16
CA LEU A 431 20.04 35.50 13.42
C LEU A 431 20.15 34.08 12.85
N ALA A 432 19.63 33.06 13.56
CA ALA A 432 19.64 31.68 13.11
C ALA A 432 18.47 31.33 12.15
N LEU A 433 17.46 32.21 12.03
CA LEU A 433 16.24 31.95 11.27
C LEU A 433 16.48 31.52 9.81
N PRO A 434 17.40 32.12 9.05
CA PRO A 434 17.70 31.67 7.68
C PRO A 434 18.13 30.19 7.64
N SER A 435 19.01 29.80 8.55
CA SER A 435 19.49 28.42 8.66
C SER A 435 18.37 27.46 9.08
N ILE A 436 17.56 27.86 10.07
CA ILE A 436 16.39 27.05 10.51
C ILE A 436 15.42 26.86 9.35
N LEU A 437 15.07 27.91 8.61
CA LEU A 437 14.18 27.82 7.45
C LEU A 437 14.78 26.94 6.33
N ALA A 438 16.09 27.00 6.11
CA ALA A 438 16.77 26.11 5.17
C ALA A 438 16.65 24.65 5.56
N GLY A 439 16.77 24.32 6.86
CA GLY A 439 16.53 22.96 7.37
C GLY A 439 15.10 22.49 7.19
N ILE A 440 14.11 23.33 7.49
CA ILE A 440 12.68 23.04 7.31
C ILE A 440 12.35 22.85 5.82
N LYS A 441 12.87 23.72 4.94
CA LYS A 441 12.74 23.61 3.49
C LYS A 441 13.27 22.27 2.97
N THR A 442 14.46 21.89 3.41
CA THR A 442 15.08 20.62 3.02
C THR A 442 14.21 19.43 3.47
N ALA A 443 13.75 19.43 4.72
CA ALA A 443 12.86 18.41 5.23
C ALA A 443 11.53 18.35 4.45
N ALA A 444 10.93 19.50 4.13
CA ALA A 444 9.69 19.57 3.36
C ALA A 444 9.82 18.96 1.96
N VAL A 445 10.90 19.29 1.24
CA VAL A 445 11.15 18.75 -0.11
C VAL A 445 11.40 17.24 -0.06
N ILE A 446 12.19 16.76 0.92
CA ILE A 446 12.40 15.32 1.15
C ILE A 446 11.05 14.62 1.42
N ASN A 447 10.23 15.19 2.30
CA ASN A 447 8.93 14.59 2.64
C ASN A 447 7.99 14.50 1.43
N VAL A 448 7.95 15.51 0.55
CA VAL A 448 7.14 15.43 -0.68
C VAL A 448 7.56 14.23 -1.54
N GLY A 449 8.83 13.97 -1.70
CA GLY A 449 9.31 12.81 -2.45
C GLY A 449 9.02 11.49 -1.73
N THR A 450 9.40 11.41 -0.45
CA THR A 450 9.33 10.18 0.35
C THR A 450 7.88 9.76 0.67
N ALA A 451 6.94 10.71 0.79
CA ALA A 451 5.53 10.41 1.04
C ALA A 451 4.88 9.54 -0.04
N THR A 452 5.43 9.50 -1.27
CA THR A 452 4.96 8.60 -2.33
C THR A 452 5.10 7.13 -1.95
N ILE A 453 6.11 6.77 -1.13
CA ILE A 453 6.34 5.40 -0.67
C ILE A 453 5.24 4.94 0.30
N GLY A 454 4.57 5.88 0.98
CA GLY A 454 3.45 5.57 1.88
C GLY A 454 2.29 4.85 1.19
N ALA A 455 2.16 4.96 -0.13
CA ALA A 455 1.15 4.24 -0.89
C ALA A 455 1.29 2.71 -0.79
N LEU A 456 2.51 2.19 -0.57
CA LEU A 456 2.77 0.75 -0.38
C LEU A 456 2.03 0.15 0.84
N ILE A 457 1.74 0.98 1.83
CA ILE A 457 1.03 0.59 3.05
C ILE A 457 -0.39 1.18 3.12
N GLY A 458 -0.92 1.62 1.99
CA GLY A 458 -2.28 2.17 1.92
C GLY A 458 -2.44 3.59 2.47
N ALA A 459 -1.36 4.35 2.67
CA ALA A 459 -1.45 5.75 3.11
C ALA A 459 -1.98 6.72 2.04
N GLY A 460 -2.12 6.25 0.80
CA GLY A 460 -2.64 7.07 -0.29
C GLY A 460 -1.61 8.04 -0.90
N GLY A 461 -2.09 9.16 -1.37
CA GLY A 461 -1.26 10.21 -1.97
C GLY A 461 -0.83 9.92 -3.42
N TYR A 462 0.12 10.69 -3.91
CA TYR A 462 0.62 10.58 -5.29
C TYR A 462 1.31 9.24 -5.62
N GLY A 463 1.72 8.48 -4.60
CA GLY A 463 2.26 7.14 -4.79
C GLY A 463 1.25 6.14 -5.34
N SER A 464 -0.04 6.27 -5.01
CA SER A 464 -1.07 5.33 -5.44
C SER A 464 -1.19 5.20 -6.96
N PRO A 465 -1.33 6.28 -7.75
CA PRO A 465 -1.37 6.16 -9.20
C PRO A 465 -0.02 5.72 -9.79
N ILE A 466 1.11 5.97 -9.12
CA ILE A 466 2.42 5.47 -9.57
C ILE A 466 2.45 3.94 -9.47
N LEU A 467 2.10 3.38 -8.31
CA LEU A 467 2.08 1.93 -8.10
C LEU A 467 1.09 1.22 -9.03
N THR A 468 -0.14 1.75 -9.12
CA THR A 468 -1.13 1.23 -10.07
C THR A 468 -0.62 1.30 -11.52
N GLY A 469 0.06 2.38 -11.88
CA GLY A 469 0.65 2.54 -13.21
C GLY A 469 1.78 1.56 -13.50
N ILE A 470 2.61 1.24 -12.51
CA ILE A 470 3.64 0.19 -12.62
C ILE A 470 2.97 -1.16 -12.85
N ARG A 471 2.01 -1.54 -12.01
CA ARG A 471 1.26 -2.79 -12.12
C ARG A 471 0.58 -2.96 -13.47
N LEU A 472 -0.11 -1.93 -13.97
CA LEU A 472 -0.81 -1.96 -15.24
C LEU A 472 0.10 -1.61 -16.44
N SER A 473 1.40 -1.46 -16.23
CA SER A 473 2.35 -1.02 -17.26
C SER A 473 1.88 0.25 -18.00
N SER A 474 1.23 1.17 -17.28
CA SER A 474 0.60 2.38 -17.83
C SER A 474 1.41 3.63 -17.48
N ILE A 475 2.19 4.13 -18.44
CA ILE A 475 2.95 5.38 -18.29
C ILE A 475 2.00 6.55 -17.94
N SER A 476 0.79 6.58 -18.50
CA SER A 476 -0.20 7.62 -18.20
C SER A 476 -0.58 7.67 -16.73
N LEU A 477 -0.76 6.52 -16.06
CA LEU A 477 -1.04 6.46 -14.63
C LEU A 477 0.17 6.85 -13.79
N ILE A 478 1.38 6.40 -14.17
CA ILE A 478 2.62 6.79 -13.49
C ILE A 478 2.76 8.32 -13.52
N LEU A 479 2.53 8.95 -14.68
CA LEU A 479 2.61 10.41 -14.82
C LEU A 479 1.54 11.15 -14.00
N GLN A 480 0.35 10.58 -13.80
CA GLN A 480 -0.69 11.16 -12.94
C GLN A 480 -0.27 11.28 -11.46
N GLY A 481 0.72 10.52 -11.01
CA GLY A 481 1.30 10.66 -9.68
C GLY A 481 2.63 11.40 -9.69
N ALA A 482 3.55 11.04 -10.59
CA ALA A 482 4.90 11.57 -10.62
C ALA A 482 4.95 13.07 -10.97
N VAL A 483 4.15 13.53 -11.95
CA VAL A 483 4.13 14.95 -12.34
C VAL A 483 3.58 15.84 -11.21
N PRO A 484 2.43 15.55 -10.58
CA PRO A 484 1.97 16.35 -9.45
C PRO A 484 2.94 16.35 -8.26
N ALA A 485 3.60 15.22 -7.97
CA ALA A 485 4.60 15.15 -6.90
C ALA A 485 5.79 16.09 -7.19
N ALA A 486 6.31 16.07 -8.42
CA ALA A 486 7.39 16.95 -8.84
C ALA A 486 6.97 18.43 -8.81
N VAL A 487 5.77 18.74 -9.31
CA VAL A 487 5.22 20.11 -9.25
C VAL A 487 5.08 20.58 -7.80
N LEU A 488 4.55 19.74 -6.91
CA LEU A 488 4.44 20.07 -5.50
C LEU A 488 5.80 20.33 -4.86
N ALA A 489 6.82 19.52 -5.15
CA ALA A 489 8.19 19.74 -4.66
C ALA A 489 8.73 21.10 -5.11
N ILE A 490 8.49 21.47 -6.37
CA ILE A 490 8.87 22.78 -6.93
C ILE A 490 8.11 23.91 -6.21
N VAL A 491 6.79 23.76 -6.02
CA VAL A 491 5.96 24.75 -5.30
C VAL A 491 6.46 24.95 -3.87
N VAL A 492 6.76 23.87 -3.17
CA VAL A 492 7.33 23.91 -1.81
C VAL A 492 8.69 24.64 -1.82
N GLN A 493 9.57 24.29 -2.78
CA GLN A 493 10.88 24.91 -2.94
C GLN A 493 10.77 26.44 -3.09
N PHE A 494 9.91 26.91 -3.98
CA PHE A 494 9.70 28.34 -4.22
C PHE A 494 8.92 29.04 -3.10
N GLY A 495 7.94 28.34 -2.51
CA GLY A 495 7.18 28.82 -1.38
C GLY A 495 8.05 29.17 -0.17
N PHE A 496 8.98 28.27 0.18
CA PHE A 496 9.96 28.56 1.23
C PHE A 496 10.90 29.72 0.87
N GLY A 497 11.30 29.86 -0.40
CA GLY A 497 12.06 31.03 -0.84
C GLY A 497 11.29 32.36 -0.70
N TRP A 498 9.95 32.33 -0.88
CA TRP A 498 9.09 33.48 -0.62
C TRP A 498 8.96 33.76 0.88
N ILE A 499 8.78 32.73 1.73
CA ILE A 499 8.74 32.83 3.19
C ILE A 499 10.06 33.43 3.70
N GLU A 500 11.20 32.94 3.23
CA GLU A 500 12.50 33.48 3.58
C GLU A 500 12.61 34.98 3.26
N ARG A 501 12.21 35.40 2.06
CA ARG A 501 12.21 36.83 1.68
C ARG A 501 11.27 37.68 2.52
N ARG A 502 10.19 37.12 3.07
CA ARG A 502 9.21 37.86 3.85
C ARG A 502 9.60 38.02 5.32
N PHE A 503 10.24 36.98 5.89
CA PHE A 503 10.52 36.89 7.33
C PHE A 503 11.99 37.13 7.70
N VAL A 504 12.91 36.98 6.76
CA VAL A 504 14.34 37.22 6.99
C VAL A 504 14.71 38.62 6.53
N SER A 505 15.40 39.37 7.41
CA SER A 505 15.92 40.73 7.12
C SER A 505 16.86 40.71 5.90
N PRO A 506 16.84 41.74 5.04
CA PRO A 506 17.67 41.75 3.82
C PRO A 506 19.14 41.51 4.06
N GLY A 507 19.69 41.97 5.17
CA GLY A 507 21.13 41.78 5.52
C GLY A 507 21.48 40.38 6.02
N LEU A 508 20.50 39.50 6.26
CA LEU A 508 20.71 38.11 6.73
C LEU A 508 20.34 37.07 5.66
N ARG A 509 19.88 37.49 4.49
CA ARG A 509 19.55 36.57 3.40
C ARG A 509 20.83 36.01 2.78
N SER A 510 20.88 34.67 2.63
CA SER A 510 21.92 34.04 1.79
C SER A 510 21.78 34.56 0.34
N GLN A 511 22.87 35.04 -0.24
CA GLN A 511 22.92 35.44 -1.64
C GLN A 511 22.73 34.23 -2.57
#